data_e7c4dade276aa296db016b5267438264
#
_entry.id   e7c4dade276aa296db016b5267438264
#
_cell.length_a   1.000
_cell.length_b   1.000
_cell.length_c   1.000
_cell.angle_alpha   90.00
_cell.angle_beta   90.00
_cell.angle_gamma   90.00
#
_symmetry.space_group_name_H-M   'P 1'
#
loop_
_entity.id
_entity.type
_entity.pdbx_description
1 polymer ?
#
loop_
_entity_poly.entity_id
_entity_poly.type
_entity_poly.pdbx_seq_one_letter_code
_entity_poly.pdbx_strand_id
1 'polypeptide(L)'
;MYKPFTKADVDEFRGLIENNEGWREVMDKNGLKLYSQPVEKGMKFKFFTMLFKDIEPIQFYDMQLDQEFMKTLGDNLLLNEVITQIDPCQAVVHRVMKMPIFDPRDMVIQCLNYRNKDDSEIIMMFKSVDADVPLYKGAIKAIVYYQGFRLIKTPEGTVFTMYGHTDMGGNMSGMHGDTQFKMMAKNMPKKMKENLEKFKKYDEKNKGRAKPWLENKLDWMNE
;
A
#
# COMPACT_ATOMS: atom_id res chain seq x y z
N MET A 1 6.26 1.00 -23.58
CA MET A 1 4.84 1.04 -23.13
C MET A 1 4.72 0.05 -21.98
N TYR A 2 4.14 0.45 -20.86
CA TYR A 2 3.95 -0.41 -19.69
C TYR A 2 2.77 -1.36 -19.92
N LYS A 3 2.95 -2.64 -19.57
CA LYS A 3 1.86 -3.63 -19.64
C LYS A 3 0.91 -3.41 -18.46
N PRO A 4 -0.40 -3.19 -18.68
CA PRO A 4 -1.35 -3.05 -17.59
C PRO A 4 -1.42 -4.29 -16.71
N PHE A 5 -1.69 -4.13 -15.44
CA PHE A 5 -2.14 -5.21 -14.58
C PHE A 5 -3.52 -5.71 -15.04
N THR A 6 -3.75 -6.98 -14.83
CA THR A 6 -4.96 -7.69 -15.24
C THR A 6 -5.63 -8.37 -14.03
N LYS A 7 -6.78 -9.00 -14.25
CA LYS A 7 -7.42 -9.85 -13.23
C LYS A 7 -6.49 -10.96 -12.73
N ALA A 8 -5.67 -11.55 -13.62
CA ALA A 8 -4.70 -12.58 -13.23
C ALA A 8 -3.67 -12.07 -12.23
N ASP A 9 -3.20 -10.82 -12.37
CA ASP A 9 -2.27 -10.21 -11.42
C ASP A 9 -2.94 -9.98 -10.05
N VAL A 10 -4.22 -9.62 -10.03
CA VAL A 10 -5.01 -9.49 -8.79
C VAL A 10 -5.18 -10.85 -8.12
N ASP A 11 -5.48 -11.90 -8.88
CA ASP A 11 -5.63 -13.27 -8.36
C ASP A 11 -4.30 -13.82 -7.85
N GLU A 12 -3.18 -13.53 -8.53
CA GLU A 12 -1.83 -13.82 -8.03
C GLU A 12 -1.59 -13.14 -6.68
N PHE A 13 -1.92 -11.85 -6.57
CA PHE A 13 -1.75 -11.10 -5.33
C PHE A 13 -2.61 -11.64 -4.18
N ARG A 14 -3.85 -12.06 -4.45
CA ARG A 14 -4.69 -12.77 -3.47
C ARG A 14 -4.01 -14.05 -2.99
N GLY A 15 -3.48 -14.85 -3.93
CA GLY A 15 -2.73 -16.07 -3.61
C GLY A 15 -1.51 -15.81 -2.72
N LEU A 16 -0.75 -14.75 -2.96
CA LEU A 16 0.38 -14.36 -2.12
C LEU A 16 -0.04 -14.00 -0.69
N ILE A 17 -1.18 -13.32 -0.53
CA ILE A 17 -1.74 -12.97 0.77
C ILE A 17 -2.25 -14.23 1.51
N GLU A 18 -2.95 -15.11 0.82
CA GLU A 18 -3.62 -16.28 1.40
C GLU A 18 -2.68 -17.45 1.68
N ASN A 19 -1.59 -17.57 0.94
CA ASN A 19 -0.58 -18.61 1.18
C ASN A 19 0.10 -18.41 2.55
N ASN A 20 0.00 -19.41 3.41
CA ASN A 20 0.60 -19.42 4.74
C ASN A 20 1.86 -20.29 4.86
N GLU A 21 2.30 -20.92 3.78
CA GLU A 21 3.46 -21.78 3.77
C GLU A 21 4.78 -21.00 3.92
N GLY A 22 5.66 -21.46 4.79
CA GLY A 22 6.99 -20.90 4.99
C GLY A 22 7.02 -19.56 5.75
N TRP A 23 5.89 -19.08 6.25
CA TRP A 23 5.85 -17.87 7.04
C TRP A 23 6.15 -18.12 8.52
N ARG A 24 6.96 -17.25 9.12
CA ARG A 24 7.24 -17.24 10.54
C ARG A 24 6.51 -16.08 11.19
N GLU A 25 5.75 -16.39 12.24
CA GLU A 25 5.14 -15.34 13.06
C GLU A 25 6.24 -14.58 13.82
N VAL A 26 6.21 -13.25 13.70
CA VAL A 26 7.17 -12.33 14.31
C VAL A 26 6.53 -11.55 15.46
N MET A 27 5.23 -11.31 15.37
CA MET A 27 4.46 -10.60 16.39
C MET A 27 2.97 -10.93 16.29
N ASP A 28 2.35 -11.18 17.45
CA ASP A 28 0.89 -11.18 17.63
C ASP A 28 0.56 -10.29 18.82
N LYS A 29 0.06 -9.09 18.56
CA LYS A 29 -0.24 -8.13 19.63
C LYS A 29 -1.33 -7.15 19.21
N ASN A 30 -2.29 -6.95 20.11
CA ASN A 30 -3.38 -5.98 19.94
C ASN A 30 -4.13 -6.18 18.60
N GLY A 31 -4.26 -7.46 18.19
CA GLY A 31 -4.93 -7.85 16.97
C GLY A 31 -4.19 -7.53 15.68
N LEU A 32 -2.94 -7.20 15.76
CA LEU A 32 -2.03 -7.16 14.65
C LEU A 32 -1.14 -8.40 14.68
N LYS A 33 -1.18 -9.18 13.62
CA LYS A 33 -0.26 -10.29 13.38
C LYS A 33 0.75 -9.89 12.30
N LEU A 34 2.02 -10.09 12.60
CA LEU A 34 3.11 -9.85 11.66
C LEU A 34 3.82 -11.15 11.38
N TYR A 35 3.98 -11.44 10.12
CA TYR A 35 4.74 -12.58 9.62
C TYR A 35 5.89 -12.10 8.75
N SER A 36 7.01 -12.84 8.79
CA SER A 36 8.11 -12.67 7.85
C SER A 36 8.46 -14.00 7.21
N GLN A 37 9.04 -13.94 6.02
CA GLN A 37 9.57 -15.09 5.30
C GLN A 37 10.99 -14.77 4.83
N PRO A 38 12.00 -15.60 5.11
CA PRO A 38 13.34 -15.45 4.57
C PRO A 38 13.32 -15.47 3.05
N VAL A 39 14.05 -14.56 2.43
CA VAL A 39 14.25 -14.49 0.99
C VAL A 39 15.70 -14.14 0.70
N GLU A 40 16.18 -14.51 -0.49
CA GLU A 40 17.57 -14.23 -0.90
C GLU A 40 17.84 -12.72 -1.01
N LYS A 41 16.87 -11.97 -1.52
CA LYS A 41 16.99 -10.51 -1.67
C LYS A 41 15.80 -9.79 -1.06
N GLY A 42 16.13 -8.69 -0.37
CA GLY A 42 15.13 -7.84 0.23
C GLY A 42 14.47 -8.45 1.47
N MET A 43 13.25 -8.04 1.71
CA MET A 43 12.45 -8.44 2.87
C MET A 43 11.04 -8.82 2.41
N LYS A 44 10.54 -9.95 2.93
CA LYS A 44 9.19 -10.42 2.66
C LYS A 44 8.40 -10.49 3.96
N PHE A 45 7.27 -9.80 4.00
CA PHE A 45 6.45 -9.66 5.18
C PHE A 45 4.97 -9.69 4.85
N LYS A 46 4.18 -10.03 5.84
CA LYS A 46 2.73 -10.02 5.78
C LYS A 46 2.17 -9.52 7.11
N PHE A 47 1.32 -8.51 7.05
CA PHE A 47 0.56 -8.03 8.19
C PHE A 47 -0.89 -8.46 8.05
N PHE A 48 -1.45 -9.03 9.10
CA PHE A 48 -2.88 -9.08 9.29
C PHE A 48 -3.23 -8.09 10.39
N THR A 49 -3.92 -7.04 10.03
CA THR A 49 -4.56 -6.25 11.04
C THR A 49 -5.98 -6.72 11.22
N MET A 50 -6.39 -6.63 12.46
CA MET A 50 -7.78 -6.64 12.79
C MET A 50 -8.60 -5.65 12.01
N LEU A 51 -9.79 -6.04 11.95
CA LEU A 51 -11.06 -5.44 11.97
C LEU A 51 -11.02 -3.99 12.44
N PHE A 52 -11.06 -3.12 11.47
CA PHE A 52 -11.45 -1.75 11.74
C PHE A 52 -12.98 -1.72 11.85
N LYS A 53 -13.49 -1.84 13.09
CA LYS A 53 -14.92 -1.82 13.37
C LYS A 53 -15.55 -0.54 12.83
N ASP A 54 -16.73 -0.66 12.25
CA ASP A 54 -17.53 0.45 11.74
C ASP A 54 -16.84 1.27 10.63
N ILE A 55 -15.89 0.68 9.92
CA ILE A 55 -15.18 1.30 8.79
C ILE A 55 -15.38 0.42 7.55
N GLU A 56 -15.88 1.02 6.49
CA GLU A 56 -16.06 0.36 5.20
C GLU A 56 -14.75 0.42 4.38
N PRO A 57 -14.45 -0.60 3.55
CA PRO A 57 -13.26 -0.62 2.70
C PRO A 57 -13.10 0.64 1.85
N ILE A 58 -14.21 1.16 1.32
CA ILE A 58 -14.22 2.34 0.46
C ILE A 58 -13.75 3.61 1.19
N GLN A 59 -13.88 3.68 2.51
CA GLN A 59 -13.40 4.83 3.29
C GLN A 59 -11.86 4.87 3.35
N PHE A 60 -11.21 3.70 3.44
CA PHE A 60 -9.75 3.59 3.30
C PHE A 60 -9.28 3.97 1.91
N TYR A 61 -9.97 3.45 0.91
CA TYR A 61 -9.68 3.71 -0.49
C TYR A 61 -9.76 5.21 -0.80
N ASP A 62 -10.85 5.85 -0.41
CA ASP A 62 -11.08 7.28 -0.58
C ASP A 62 -9.95 8.09 0.08
N MET A 63 -9.65 7.80 1.34
CA MET A 63 -8.57 8.46 2.08
C MET A 63 -7.21 8.31 1.38
N GLN A 64 -6.88 7.11 0.88
CA GLN A 64 -5.56 6.84 0.28
C GLN A 64 -5.38 7.52 -1.07
N LEU A 65 -6.44 7.69 -1.83
CA LEU A 65 -6.37 8.32 -3.16
C LEU A 65 -6.56 9.83 -3.14
N ASP A 66 -7.04 10.39 -2.03
CA ASP A 66 -7.14 11.82 -1.85
C ASP A 66 -5.77 12.47 -1.63
N GLN A 67 -5.14 12.88 -2.73
CA GLN A 67 -3.80 13.46 -2.70
C GLN A 67 -3.73 14.74 -1.86
N GLU A 68 -4.78 15.56 -1.87
CA GLU A 68 -4.83 16.81 -1.09
C GLU A 68 -4.88 16.51 0.41
N PHE A 69 -5.67 15.52 0.81
CA PHE A 69 -5.69 15.06 2.19
C PHE A 69 -4.35 14.43 2.59
N MET A 70 -3.79 13.55 1.74
CA MET A 70 -2.53 12.85 2.02
C MET A 70 -1.38 13.82 2.28
N LYS A 71 -1.33 14.97 1.59
CA LYS A 71 -0.37 16.05 1.86
C LYS A 71 -0.50 16.61 3.28
N THR A 72 -1.69 16.59 3.88
CA THR A 72 -1.91 17.08 5.25
C THR A 72 -1.38 16.14 6.33
N LEU A 73 -1.10 14.88 6.00
CA LEU A 73 -0.64 13.88 6.97
C LEU A 73 0.86 13.95 7.27
N GLY A 74 1.60 14.81 6.59
CA GLY A 74 3.01 15.12 6.88
C GLY A 74 4.00 14.65 5.80
N ASP A 75 5.27 15.01 6.00
CA ASP A 75 6.35 15.03 5.01
C ASP A 75 7.05 13.67 4.79
N ASN A 76 6.37 12.56 4.96
CA ASN A 76 6.99 11.24 4.69
C ASN A 76 7.15 10.96 3.19
N LEU A 77 6.52 11.75 2.34
CA LEU A 77 6.55 11.62 0.89
C LEU A 77 7.23 12.85 0.30
N LEU A 78 8.49 12.70 -0.13
CA LEU A 78 9.29 13.78 -0.70
C LEU A 78 8.94 14.04 -2.16
N LEU A 79 8.52 12.99 -2.88
CA LEU A 79 8.09 13.06 -4.27
C LEU A 79 6.99 12.02 -4.51
N ASN A 80 6.00 12.37 -5.30
CA ASN A 80 4.97 11.44 -5.79
C ASN A 80 4.41 11.98 -7.10
N GLU A 81 5.08 11.66 -8.20
CA GLU A 81 4.75 12.15 -9.53
C GLU A 81 4.26 11.03 -10.42
N VAL A 82 3.14 11.24 -11.11
CA VAL A 82 2.65 10.33 -12.13
C VAL A 82 3.49 10.52 -13.40
N ILE A 83 4.28 9.50 -13.75
CA ILE A 83 5.06 9.46 -14.98
C ILE A 83 4.13 9.15 -16.17
N THR A 84 3.26 8.17 -16.00
CA THR A 84 2.35 7.72 -17.06
C THR A 84 1.05 7.22 -16.43
N GLN A 85 -0.07 7.78 -16.88
CA GLN A 85 -1.39 7.20 -16.63
C GLN A 85 -1.62 6.08 -17.64
N ILE A 86 -1.83 4.85 -17.18
CA ILE A 86 -2.08 3.69 -18.05
C ILE A 86 -3.56 3.60 -18.37
N ASP A 87 -4.39 3.68 -17.33
CA ASP A 87 -5.86 3.72 -17.39
C ASP A 87 -6.40 4.42 -16.12
N PRO A 88 -7.70 4.62 -15.94
CA PRO A 88 -8.24 5.31 -14.78
C PRO A 88 -7.86 4.72 -13.40
N CYS A 89 -7.50 3.43 -13.36
CA CYS A 89 -7.17 2.70 -12.13
C CYS A 89 -5.68 2.38 -12.01
N GLN A 90 -4.85 2.67 -13.02
CA GLN A 90 -3.46 2.27 -13.08
C GLN A 90 -2.55 3.40 -13.53
N ALA A 91 -1.44 3.55 -12.86
CA ALA A 91 -0.42 4.54 -13.21
C ALA A 91 0.99 4.03 -12.90
N VAL A 92 1.98 4.59 -13.59
CA VAL A 92 3.38 4.51 -13.20
C VAL A 92 3.74 5.79 -12.47
N VAL A 93 4.30 5.65 -11.28
CA VAL A 93 4.58 6.74 -10.36
C VAL A 93 6.04 6.73 -9.95
N HIS A 94 6.69 7.88 -10.00
CA HIS A 94 7.97 8.13 -9.34
C HIS A 94 7.69 8.56 -7.90
N ARG A 95 8.15 7.78 -6.95
CA ARG A 95 7.89 8.00 -5.52
C ARG A 95 9.17 8.01 -4.72
N VAL A 96 9.33 9.04 -3.89
CA VAL A 96 10.44 9.13 -2.93
C VAL A 96 9.89 9.25 -1.53
N MET A 97 10.27 8.29 -0.69
CA MET A 97 9.80 8.23 0.70
C MET A 97 10.92 8.57 1.67
N LYS A 98 10.62 9.46 2.60
CA LYS A 98 11.50 9.76 3.74
C LYS A 98 11.51 8.58 4.71
N MET A 99 12.70 8.17 5.10
CA MET A 99 12.90 7.11 6.08
C MET A 99 13.42 7.71 7.39
N PRO A 100 12.82 7.35 8.55
CA PRO A 100 13.40 7.76 9.83
C PRO A 100 14.82 7.21 9.96
N ILE A 101 15.78 8.07 10.26
CA ILE A 101 17.21 7.74 10.53
C ILE A 101 18.00 7.26 9.29
N PHE A 102 17.38 7.03 8.16
CA PHE A 102 18.02 6.56 6.93
C PHE A 102 17.80 7.53 5.77
N ASP A 103 18.66 7.40 4.76
CA ASP A 103 18.44 8.12 3.51
C ASP A 103 17.05 7.83 2.92
N PRO A 104 16.47 8.75 2.15
CA PRO A 104 15.20 8.51 1.47
C PRO A 104 15.26 7.30 0.54
N ARG A 105 14.13 6.71 0.25
CA ARG A 105 13.99 5.63 -0.74
C ARG A 105 13.29 6.13 -1.97
N ASP A 106 13.95 5.92 -3.10
CA ASP A 106 13.49 6.27 -4.43
C ASP A 106 13.02 5.02 -5.17
N MET A 107 11.82 5.05 -5.70
CA MET A 107 11.22 3.93 -6.41
C MET A 107 10.34 4.40 -7.56
N VAL A 108 10.45 3.73 -8.70
CA VAL A 108 9.47 3.83 -9.77
C VAL A 108 8.58 2.60 -9.71
N ILE A 109 7.30 2.82 -9.52
CA ILE A 109 6.33 1.75 -9.29
C ILE A 109 5.12 1.91 -10.20
N GLN A 110 4.67 0.81 -10.76
CA GLN A 110 3.34 0.70 -11.34
C GLN A 110 2.36 0.37 -10.23
N CYS A 111 1.26 1.09 -10.22
CA CYS A 111 0.19 0.97 -9.22
C CYS A 111 -1.10 0.49 -9.89
N LEU A 112 -1.85 -0.38 -9.21
CA LEU A 112 -3.23 -0.72 -9.54
C LEU A 112 -4.10 -0.48 -8.31
N ASN A 113 -5.24 0.16 -8.53
CA ASN A 113 -6.32 0.36 -7.57
C ASN A 113 -7.52 -0.47 -8.01
N TYR A 114 -7.63 -1.71 -7.50
CA TYR A 114 -8.72 -2.64 -7.80
C TYR A 114 -9.85 -2.49 -6.77
N ARG A 115 -11.08 -2.55 -7.26
CA ARG A 115 -12.30 -2.69 -6.46
C ARG A 115 -13.24 -3.67 -7.13
N ASN A 116 -13.75 -4.66 -6.40
CA ASN A 116 -14.77 -5.53 -6.96
C ASN A 116 -16.11 -4.78 -7.13
N LYS A 117 -17.10 -5.45 -7.70
CA LYS A 117 -18.38 -4.87 -8.12
C LYS A 117 -19.09 -4.07 -7.02
N ASP A 118 -19.16 -4.61 -5.82
CA ASP A 118 -19.88 -4.05 -4.67
C ASP A 118 -18.99 -3.38 -3.63
N ASP A 119 -17.70 -3.18 -3.95
CA ASP A 119 -16.69 -2.60 -3.07
C ASP A 119 -16.47 -3.38 -1.75
N SER A 120 -16.90 -4.64 -1.72
CA SER A 120 -16.65 -5.52 -0.56
C SER A 120 -15.19 -5.99 -0.48
N GLU A 121 -14.46 -5.94 -1.60
CA GLU A 121 -13.04 -6.18 -1.67
C GLU A 121 -12.34 -5.06 -2.44
N ILE A 122 -11.29 -4.51 -1.83
CA ILE A 122 -10.42 -3.52 -2.45
C ILE A 122 -8.97 -4.00 -2.34
N ILE A 123 -8.24 -3.92 -3.45
CA ILE A 123 -6.81 -4.23 -3.50
C ILE A 123 -6.08 -3.05 -4.12
N MET A 124 -5.06 -2.56 -3.42
CA MET A 124 -4.11 -1.59 -3.98
C MET A 124 -2.74 -2.26 -4.04
N MET A 125 -2.21 -2.46 -5.23
CA MET A 125 -0.96 -3.20 -5.43
C MET A 125 0.07 -2.40 -6.21
N PHE A 126 1.34 -2.69 -5.93
CA PHE A 126 2.49 -1.96 -6.45
C PHE A 126 3.59 -2.93 -6.86
N LYS A 127 4.27 -2.63 -7.96
CA LYS A 127 5.44 -3.36 -8.44
C LYS A 127 6.41 -2.39 -9.09
N SER A 128 7.71 -2.52 -8.82
CA SER A 128 8.72 -1.71 -9.51
C SER A 128 8.74 -2.00 -11.00
N VAL A 129 8.89 -0.95 -11.78
CA VAL A 129 9.10 -0.97 -13.22
C VAL A 129 10.29 -0.11 -13.58
N ASP A 130 10.90 -0.40 -14.74
CA ASP A 130 11.97 0.44 -15.25
C ASP A 130 11.38 1.67 -15.95
N ALA A 131 11.94 2.83 -15.63
CA ALA A 131 11.67 4.10 -16.29
C ALA A 131 12.94 4.93 -16.34
N ASP A 132 13.05 5.73 -17.38
CA ASP A 132 14.16 6.68 -17.55
C ASP A 132 13.85 7.95 -16.74
N VAL A 133 14.04 7.85 -15.42
CA VAL A 133 13.92 8.98 -14.49
C VAL A 133 15.18 9.06 -13.65
N PRO A 134 15.71 10.27 -13.40
CA PRO A 134 16.88 10.44 -12.56
C PRO A 134 16.59 10.05 -11.11
N LEU A 135 17.57 9.41 -10.49
CA LEU A 135 17.51 9.13 -9.04
C LEU A 135 17.40 10.44 -8.26
N TYR A 136 16.51 10.51 -7.31
CA TYR A 136 16.35 11.66 -6.44
C TYR A 136 17.63 11.90 -5.63
N LYS A 137 18.09 13.15 -5.60
CA LYS A 137 19.36 13.53 -4.94
C LYS A 137 19.39 13.09 -3.47
N GLY A 138 20.37 12.27 -3.12
CA GLY A 138 20.56 11.77 -1.76
C GLY A 138 19.62 10.60 -1.37
N ALA A 139 18.86 10.08 -2.33
CA ALA A 139 18.05 8.88 -2.09
C ALA A 139 18.76 7.61 -2.54
N ILE A 140 18.33 6.49 -2.00
CA ILE A 140 18.75 5.14 -2.37
C ILE A 140 17.63 4.48 -3.16
N LYS A 141 17.97 3.85 -4.29
CA LYS A 141 17.00 3.09 -5.09
C LYS A 141 16.48 1.91 -4.27
N ALA A 142 15.17 1.81 -4.20
CA ALA A 142 14.46 0.65 -3.64
C ALA A 142 13.72 -0.10 -4.75
N ILE A 143 13.60 -1.42 -4.59
CA ILE A 143 12.90 -2.29 -5.53
C ILE A 143 11.72 -2.92 -4.80
N VAL A 144 10.54 -2.69 -5.32
CA VAL A 144 9.30 -3.35 -4.90
C VAL A 144 9.07 -4.53 -5.84
N TYR A 145 9.38 -5.75 -5.40
CA TYR A 145 9.08 -6.95 -6.18
C TYR A 145 7.57 -7.16 -6.27
N TYR A 146 6.89 -7.03 -5.12
CA TYR A 146 5.45 -7.03 -5.01
C TYR A 146 5.03 -6.44 -3.67
N GLN A 147 4.14 -5.50 -3.66
CA GLN A 147 3.61 -4.91 -2.43
C GLN A 147 2.17 -4.48 -2.63
N GLY A 148 1.40 -4.52 -1.57
CA GLY A 148 0.05 -3.99 -1.60
C GLY A 148 -0.72 -4.30 -0.33
N PHE A 149 -1.98 -3.89 -0.33
CA PHE A 149 -2.91 -4.22 0.72
C PHE A 149 -4.26 -4.62 0.16
N ARG A 150 -4.93 -5.47 0.91
CA ARG A 150 -6.26 -5.98 0.66
C ARG A 150 -7.17 -5.57 1.80
N LEU A 151 -8.30 -5.03 1.46
CA LEU A 151 -9.38 -4.64 2.35
C LEU A 151 -10.57 -5.53 2.06
N ILE A 152 -11.10 -6.20 3.06
CA ILE A 152 -12.28 -7.05 2.93
C ILE A 152 -13.35 -6.56 3.90
N LYS A 153 -14.55 -6.34 3.37
CA LYS A 153 -15.73 -6.05 4.16
C LYS A 153 -16.16 -7.31 4.92
N THR A 154 -16.44 -7.14 6.19
CA THR A 154 -17.05 -8.17 7.05
C THR A 154 -18.25 -7.59 7.78
N PRO A 155 -19.12 -8.42 8.38
CA PRO A 155 -20.24 -7.91 9.20
C PRO A 155 -19.81 -6.99 10.34
N GLU A 156 -18.57 -7.11 10.81
CA GLU A 156 -18.03 -6.35 11.93
C GLU A 156 -17.19 -5.13 11.50
N GLY A 157 -16.94 -4.91 10.21
CA GLY A 157 -16.12 -3.82 9.65
C GLY A 157 -15.18 -4.29 8.56
N THR A 158 -14.00 -3.69 8.49
CA THR A 158 -13.00 -3.98 7.43
C THR A 158 -11.79 -4.75 7.99
N VAL A 159 -11.48 -5.89 7.40
CA VAL A 159 -10.20 -6.58 7.59
C VAL A 159 -9.18 -6.00 6.63
N PHE A 160 -8.06 -5.57 7.16
CA PHE A 160 -6.93 -5.05 6.40
C PHE A 160 -5.79 -6.07 6.41
N THR A 161 -5.28 -6.41 5.26
CA THR A 161 -4.08 -7.23 5.11
C THR A 161 -3.07 -6.50 4.22
N MET A 162 -1.82 -6.45 4.63
CA MET A 162 -0.72 -5.93 3.83
C MET A 162 0.29 -7.03 3.56
N TYR A 163 0.73 -7.11 2.33
CA TYR A 163 1.81 -7.99 1.88
C TYR A 163 2.91 -7.13 1.24
N GLY A 164 4.16 -7.50 1.46
CA GLY A 164 5.27 -6.85 0.79
C GLY A 164 6.48 -7.77 0.62
N HIS A 165 7.06 -7.69 -0.57
CA HIS A 165 8.38 -8.18 -0.89
C HIS A 165 9.15 -7.03 -1.52
N THR A 166 10.08 -6.45 -0.77
CA THR A 166 10.80 -5.23 -1.16
C THR A 166 12.28 -5.35 -0.83
N ASP A 167 13.13 -4.82 -1.69
CA ASP A 167 14.53 -4.54 -1.39
C ASP A 167 14.69 -3.03 -1.19
N MET A 168 14.97 -2.64 0.03
CA MET A 168 15.14 -1.24 0.41
C MET A 168 16.51 -0.69 0.03
N GLY A 169 17.40 -1.51 -0.48
CA GLY A 169 18.76 -1.14 -0.89
C GLY A 169 19.66 -0.65 0.26
N GLY A 170 20.89 -0.36 -0.09
CA GLY A 170 21.89 0.17 0.86
C GLY A 170 22.10 -0.73 2.05
N ASN A 171 22.46 -0.13 3.17
CA ASN A 171 22.78 -0.87 4.41
C ASN A 171 21.54 -1.50 5.11
N MET A 172 20.34 -1.34 4.55
CA MET A 172 19.13 -1.94 5.11
C MET A 172 18.92 -3.39 4.68
N SER A 173 19.59 -3.85 3.63
CA SER A 173 19.45 -5.21 3.10
C SER A 173 19.96 -6.30 4.05
N GLY A 174 20.77 -5.97 5.05
CA GLY A 174 21.32 -6.91 6.03
C GLY A 174 20.87 -6.67 7.48
N MET A 175 20.15 -5.60 7.76
CA MET A 175 19.67 -5.32 9.11
C MET A 175 18.40 -6.11 9.41
N HIS A 176 18.34 -6.63 10.61
CA HIS A 176 17.26 -7.41 11.25
C HIS A 176 15.86 -6.89 10.88
N GLY A 177 15.38 -7.27 9.70
CA GLY A 177 14.10 -6.81 9.12
C GLY A 177 12.92 -6.94 10.09
N ASP A 178 12.92 -7.99 10.91
CA ASP A 178 11.89 -8.21 11.94
C ASP A 178 11.76 -7.05 12.94
N THR A 179 12.87 -6.45 13.37
CA THR A 179 12.84 -5.35 14.36
C THR A 179 12.25 -4.09 13.75
N GLN A 180 12.61 -3.77 12.51
CA GLN A 180 12.07 -2.62 11.80
C GLN A 180 10.57 -2.80 11.52
N PHE A 181 10.17 -3.98 11.05
CA PHE A 181 8.76 -4.30 10.85
C PHE A 181 7.95 -4.25 12.13
N LYS A 182 8.48 -4.74 13.24
CA LYS A 182 7.83 -4.60 14.56
C LYS A 182 7.61 -3.13 14.94
N MET A 183 8.59 -2.28 14.70
CA MET A 183 8.47 -0.85 14.98
C MET A 183 7.42 -0.17 14.10
N MET A 184 7.43 -0.46 12.79
CA MET A 184 6.45 0.08 11.85
C MET A 184 5.04 -0.45 12.16
N ALA A 185 4.90 -1.75 12.36
CA ALA A 185 3.64 -2.42 12.58
C ALA A 185 2.97 -2.00 13.90
N LYS A 186 3.76 -1.84 14.97
CA LYS A 186 3.24 -1.57 16.32
C LYS A 186 2.26 -0.40 16.40
N ASN A 187 2.52 0.66 15.64
CA ASN A 187 1.73 1.89 15.68
C ASN A 187 0.78 2.04 14.48
N MET A 188 0.88 1.16 13.49
CA MET A 188 0.13 1.28 12.24
C MET A 188 -1.39 1.27 12.44
N PRO A 189 -2.00 0.33 13.19
CA PRO A 189 -3.45 0.31 13.36
C PRO A 189 -3.99 1.58 14.01
N LYS A 190 -3.31 2.06 15.06
CA LYS A 190 -3.67 3.31 15.75
C LYS A 190 -3.58 4.51 14.80
N LYS A 191 -2.46 4.62 14.07
CA LYS A 191 -2.24 5.72 13.13
C LYS A 191 -3.24 5.70 11.97
N MET A 192 -3.57 4.53 11.46
CA MET A 192 -4.58 4.39 10.41
C MET A 192 -5.96 4.86 10.89
N LYS A 193 -6.37 4.45 12.09
CA LYS A 193 -7.63 4.90 12.70
C LYS A 193 -7.66 6.42 12.89
N GLU A 194 -6.60 6.99 13.45
CA GLU A 194 -6.46 8.45 13.62
C GLU A 194 -6.53 9.20 12.28
N ASN A 195 -5.90 8.65 11.24
CA ASN A 195 -5.94 9.24 9.90
C ASN A 195 -7.34 9.18 9.29
N LEU A 196 -8.08 8.08 9.47
CA LEU A 196 -9.46 7.97 9.02
C LEU A 196 -10.39 8.96 9.74
N GLU A 197 -10.20 9.16 11.04
CA GLU A 197 -10.96 10.16 11.79
C GLU A 197 -10.66 11.60 11.31
N LYS A 198 -9.38 11.89 11.00
CA LYS A 198 -8.98 13.16 10.40
C LYS A 198 -9.58 13.33 9.00
N PHE A 199 -9.58 12.24 8.21
CA PHE A 199 -10.14 12.25 6.87
C PHE A 199 -11.64 12.54 6.89
N LYS A 200 -12.41 11.91 7.75
CA LYS A 200 -13.84 12.22 7.91
C LYS A 200 -14.09 13.72 8.13
N LYS A 201 -13.35 14.33 9.06
CA LYS A 201 -13.47 15.78 9.34
C LYS A 201 -13.04 16.64 8.15
N TYR A 202 -12.00 16.23 7.44
CA TYR A 202 -11.54 16.91 6.24
C TYR A 202 -12.57 16.83 5.11
N ASP A 203 -13.12 15.64 4.89
CA ASP A 203 -14.11 15.40 3.85
C ASP A 203 -15.43 16.16 4.11
N GLU A 204 -15.88 16.21 5.35
CA GLU A 204 -17.04 17.01 5.76
C GLU A 204 -16.86 18.52 5.47
N LYS A 205 -15.65 19.04 5.68
CA LYS A 205 -15.32 20.44 5.38
C LYS A 205 -15.25 20.74 3.88
N ASN A 206 -14.95 19.73 3.08
CA ASN A 206 -14.75 19.83 1.63
C ASN A 206 -15.88 19.13 0.84
N LYS A 207 -17.10 19.11 1.37
CA LYS A 207 -18.27 18.52 0.70
C LYS A 207 -18.46 19.09 -0.70
N GLY A 208 -18.69 18.20 -1.66
CA GLY A 208 -18.89 18.58 -3.08
C GLY A 208 -17.61 18.62 -3.91
N ARG A 209 -16.47 18.36 -3.34
CA ARG A 209 -15.23 18.16 -4.11
C ARG A 209 -15.33 16.92 -4.98
N ALA A 210 -14.91 17.03 -6.25
CA ALA A 210 -14.85 15.89 -7.15
C ALA A 210 -13.86 14.81 -6.63
N LYS A 211 -14.29 13.56 -6.67
CA LYS A 211 -13.51 12.38 -6.28
C LYS A 211 -13.50 11.36 -7.43
N PRO A 212 -12.83 11.68 -8.54
CA PRO A 212 -12.89 10.84 -9.75
C PRO A 212 -12.47 9.39 -9.48
N TRP A 213 -11.59 9.15 -8.52
CA TRP A 213 -11.18 7.80 -8.14
C TRP A 213 -12.31 6.92 -7.59
N LEU A 214 -13.39 7.51 -7.07
CA LEU A 214 -14.56 6.75 -6.61
C LEU A 214 -15.45 6.28 -7.77
N GLU A 215 -15.34 6.93 -8.92
CA GLU A 215 -16.11 6.59 -10.12
C GLU A 215 -15.34 5.62 -11.03
N ASN A 216 -14.01 5.61 -10.93
CA ASN A 216 -13.14 4.81 -11.78
C ASN A 216 -13.24 3.32 -11.44
N LYS A 217 -13.69 2.52 -12.42
CA LYS A 217 -13.62 1.05 -12.45
C LYS A 217 -13.32 0.60 -13.87
N LEU A 218 -12.57 -0.48 -14.01
CA LEU A 218 -12.39 -1.16 -15.28
C LEU A 218 -13.48 -2.24 -15.45
N ASP A 219 -13.87 -2.53 -16.68
CA ASP A 219 -14.97 -3.47 -16.95
C ASP A 219 -14.80 -4.81 -16.24
N TRP A 220 -13.59 -5.37 -16.29
CA TRP A 220 -13.26 -6.64 -15.66
C TRP A 220 -13.30 -6.63 -14.11
N MET A 221 -13.40 -5.46 -13.48
CA MET A 221 -13.58 -5.33 -12.02
C MET A 221 -15.05 -5.52 -11.61
N ASN A 222 -15.95 -5.48 -12.56
CA ASN A 222 -17.39 -5.65 -12.36
C ASN A 222 -17.88 -7.10 -12.57
N GLU A 223 -16.97 -7.98 -12.97
CA GLU A 223 -17.21 -9.40 -13.11
C GLU A 223 -17.03 -10.14 -11.77
#